data_b6f4fbf520c06a320fee608c98af9425
#
_entry.id   b6f4fbf520c06a320fee608c98af9425
#
_cell.length_a   1.000
_cell.length_b   1.000
_cell.length_c   1.000
_cell.angle_alpha   90.00
_cell.angle_beta   90.00
_cell.angle_gamma   90.00
#
_symmetry.space_group_name_H-M   'P 1'
#
loop_
_entity.id
_entity.type
_entity.pdbx_description
1 polymer ?
#
loop_
_entity_poly.entity_id
_entity_poly.type
_entity_poly.pdbx_seq_one_letter_code
_entity_poly.pdbx_strand_id
1 'polypeptide(L)'
;ILRSFKQTDLEDFYEYASVEGVGEMAGWKHHENIAESQSIMNSFISEDKVFAICLKKNNKVIGTVGIEKYGLEDALTEFKDYYGRELGYVLSKDYWGKGLMPEAVNAVKDYLFGELDYDFLICGYYDFNEQSKRVQTKCGFKPYRSLVMTTQMETKEQGTLMLLLNSKKNIKLVFSHPETLIYEN
;
A
#
# COMPACT_ATOMS: atom_id res chain seq x y z
N ILE A 1 10.48 -5.84 -11.37
CA ILE A 1 11.57 -5.48 -10.45
C ILE A 1 11.04 -4.49 -9.45
N LEU A 2 11.39 -4.66 -8.18
CA LEU A 2 11.20 -3.66 -7.13
C LEU A 2 12.58 -3.07 -6.78
N ARG A 3 12.67 -1.75 -6.65
CA ARG A 3 13.88 -1.03 -6.25
C ARG A 3 13.54 0.33 -5.66
N SER A 4 14.48 0.92 -4.93
CA SER A 4 14.35 2.32 -4.48
C SER A 4 14.24 3.27 -5.67
N PHE A 5 13.53 4.40 -5.45
CA PHE A 5 13.41 5.46 -6.44
C PHE A 5 14.74 6.14 -6.72
N LYS A 6 14.88 6.68 -7.94
CA LYS A 6 16.01 7.48 -8.39
C LYS A 6 15.50 8.81 -8.98
N GLN A 7 16.34 9.84 -8.98
CA GLN A 7 15.98 11.12 -9.59
C GLN A 7 15.59 11.01 -11.07
N THR A 8 16.14 10.00 -11.77
CA THR A 8 15.83 9.74 -13.17
C THR A 8 14.46 9.12 -13.42
N ASP A 9 13.70 8.79 -12.38
CA ASP A 9 12.38 8.15 -12.50
C ASP A 9 11.23 9.17 -12.58
N LEU A 10 11.53 10.48 -12.50
CA LEU A 10 10.54 11.54 -12.37
C LEU A 10 9.50 11.55 -13.50
N GLU A 11 9.94 11.43 -14.72
CA GLU A 11 9.04 11.43 -15.90
C GLU A 11 8.08 10.25 -15.87
N ASP A 12 8.58 9.05 -15.58
CA ASP A 12 7.78 7.84 -15.47
C ASP A 12 6.79 7.95 -14.28
N PHE A 13 7.24 8.53 -13.15
CA PHE A 13 6.39 8.73 -11.99
C PHE A 13 5.26 9.72 -12.29
N TYR A 14 5.59 10.89 -12.85
CA TYR A 14 4.59 11.90 -13.23
C TYR A 14 3.61 11.35 -14.27
N GLU A 15 4.08 10.58 -15.27
CA GLU A 15 3.24 10.01 -16.31
C GLU A 15 2.02 9.27 -15.75
N TYR A 16 2.19 8.42 -14.72
CA TYR A 16 1.04 7.73 -14.15
C TYR A 16 0.37 8.46 -12.99
N ALA A 17 1.12 9.23 -12.21
CA ALA A 17 0.57 9.92 -11.06
C ALA A 17 -0.31 11.12 -11.45
N SER A 18 -0.13 11.70 -12.64
CA SER A 18 -0.98 12.76 -13.20
C SER A 18 -2.28 12.25 -13.85
N VAL A 19 -2.46 10.94 -13.95
CA VAL A 19 -3.68 10.37 -14.55
C VAL A 19 -4.80 10.35 -13.54
N GLU A 20 -5.89 11.08 -13.83
CA GLU A 20 -7.11 11.09 -13.02
C GLU A 20 -7.61 9.66 -12.72
N GLY A 21 -7.97 9.40 -11.48
CA GLY A 21 -8.44 8.12 -10.97
C GLY A 21 -7.32 7.10 -10.71
N VAL A 22 -6.05 7.49 -10.76
CA VAL A 22 -4.93 6.67 -10.24
C VAL A 22 -4.74 6.98 -8.76
N GLY A 23 -4.51 8.24 -8.42
CA GLY A 23 -4.32 8.70 -7.06
C GLY A 23 -5.57 8.57 -6.21
N GLU A 24 -6.72 8.90 -6.79
CA GLU A 24 -8.02 8.88 -6.10
C GLU A 24 -8.38 7.48 -5.58
N MET A 25 -7.96 6.43 -6.29
CA MET A 25 -8.10 5.05 -5.83
C MET A 25 -7.25 4.71 -4.59
N ALA A 26 -6.25 5.55 -4.29
CA ALA A 26 -5.38 5.43 -3.13
C ALA A 26 -5.56 6.59 -2.12
N GLY A 27 -6.57 7.46 -2.33
CA GLY A 27 -6.94 8.53 -1.40
C GLY A 27 -6.17 9.83 -1.58
N TRP A 28 -5.48 10.03 -2.70
CA TRP A 28 -4.81 11.28 -3.04
C TRP A 28 -5.22 11.77 -4.43
N LYS A 29 -5.19 13.08 -4.64
CA LYS A 29 -5.51 13.70 -5.92
C LYS A 29 -4.38 13.45 -6.92
N HIS A 30 -4.71 13.17 -8.18
CA HIS A 30 -3.70 13.07 -9.23
C HIS A 30 -2.82 14.34 -9.28
N HIS A 31 -1.54 14.17 -9.60
CA HIS A 31 -0.57 15.25 -9.59
C HIS A 31 -0.87 16.27 -10.71
N GLU A 32 -0.97 17.53 -10.34
CA GLU A 32 -1.30 18.62 -11.28
C GLU A 32 -0.12 19.05 -12.15
N ASN A 33 1.09 18.83 -11.64
CA ASN A 33 2.32 19.23 -12.34
C ASN A 33 3.51 18.37 -11.89
N ILE A 34 4.58 18.41 -12.69
CA ILE A 34 5.78 17.61 -12.46
C ILE A 34 6.56 18.03 -11.20
N ALA A 35 6.44 19.29 -10.76
CA ALA A 35 7.11 19.77 -9.55
C ALA A 35 6.51 19.14 -8.28
N GLU A 36 5.20 18.86 -8.28
CA GLU A 36 4.54 18.11 -7.22
C GLU A 36 5.08 16.68 -7.17
N SER A 37 5.14 15.98 -8.31
CA SER A 37 5.76 14.65 -8.40
C SER A 37 7.21 14.65 -7.93
N GLN A 38 7.99 15.67 -8.29
CA GLN A 38 9.38 15.80 -7.85
C GLN A 38 9.49 15.90 -6.32
N SER A 39 8.61 16.70 -5.69
CA SER A 39 8.60 16.86 -4.24
C SER A 39 8.30 15.54 -3.52
N ILE A 40 7.27 14.83 -3.97
CA ILE A 40 6.86 13.54 -3.41
C ILE A 40 7.93 12.47 -3.64
N MET A 41 8.50 12.42 -4.85
CA MET A 41 9.58 11.47 -5.16
C MET A 41 10.84 11.72 -4.32
N ASN A 42 11.15 12.98 -4.01
CA ASN A 42 12.27 13.31 -3.10
C ASN A 42 12.05 12.72 -1.70
N SER A 43 10.80 12.74 -1.19
CA SER A 43 10.45 12.09 0.07
C SER A 43 10.63 10.57 -0.02
N PHE A 44 10.17 9.93 -1.12
CA PHE A 44 10.38 8.50 -1.34
C PHE A 44 11.86 8.11 -1.34
N ILE A 45 12.71 8.92 -1.98
CA ILE A 45 14.17 8.69 -2.02
C ILE A 45 14.79 8.88 -0.63
N SER A 46 14.39 9.91 0.12
CA SER A 46 14.97 10.23 1.43
C SER A 46 14.56 9.25 2.54
N GLU A 47 13.31 8.77 2.49
CA GLU A 47 12.78 7.88 3.53
C GLU A 47 13.04 6.39 3.21
N ASP A 48 13.25 6.05 1.94
CA ASP A 48 13.51 4.68 1.44
C ASP A 48 12.50 3.62 1.93
N LYS A 49 11.22 4.04 1.98
CA LYS A 49 10.09 3.17 2.37
C LYS A 49 9.17 2.83 1.21
N VAL A 50 9.25 3.59 0.12
CA VAL A 50 8.43 3.42 -1.08
C VAL A 50 9.31 2.95 -2.23
N PHE A 51 8.96 1.80 -2.79
CA PHE A 51 9.70 1.15 -3.87
C PHE A 51 9.01 1.36 -5.21
N ALA A 52 9.80 1.64 -6.22
CA ALA A 52 9.36 1.69 -7.60
C ALA A 52 9.11 0.29 -8.14
N ILE A 53 7.96 0.09 -8.78
CA ILE A 53 7.65 -1.10 -9.57
C ILE A 53 8.10 -0.85 -11.00
N CYS A 54 9.10 -1.59 -11.47
CA CYS A 54 9.72 -1.36 -12.76
C CYS A 54 9.53 -2.54 -13.72
N LEU A 55 9.31 -2.24 -14.99
CA LEU A 55 9.34 -3.25 -16.06
C LEU A 55 10.76 -3.79 -16.27
N LYS A 56 10.93 -5.12 -16.34
CA LYS A 56 12.25 -5.75 -16.56
C LYS A 56 12.89 -5.34 -17.87
N LYS A 57 12.10 -5.15 -18.93
CA LYS A 57 12.59 -4.93 -20.30
C LYS A 57 13.30 -3.59 -20.51
N ASN A 58 12.89 -2.53 -19.81
CA ASN A 58 13.37 -1.17 -20.05
C ASN A 58 13.51 -0.33 -18.78
N ASN A 59 13.30 -0.94 -17.61
CA ASN A 59 13.36 -0.30 -16.30
C ASN A 59 12.37 0.87 -16.09
N LYS A 60 11.34 0.97 -16.95
CA LYS A 60 10.26 1.98 -16.81
C LYS A 60 9.52 1.78 -15.50
N VAL A 61 9.37 2.85 -14.72
CA VAL A 61 8.56 2.85 -13.50
C VAL A 61 7.08 2.88 -13.89
N ILE A 62 6.30 1.94 -13.38
CA ILE A 62 4.88 1.78 -13.69
C ILE A 62 3.98 1.83 -12.46
N GLY A 63 4.55 2.02 -11.29
CA GLY A 63 3.80 2.07 -10.02
C GLY A 63 4.73 2.09 -8.82
N THR A 64 4.10 2.04 -7.64
CA THR A 64 4.76 2.07 -6.34
C THR A 64 4.21 1.00 -5.42
N VAL A 65 5.05 0.55 -4.47
CA VAL A 65 4.64 -0.14 -3.26
C VAL A 65 5.35 0.47 -2.06
N GLY A 66 4.60 0.93 -1.07
CA GLY A 66 5.08 1.47 0.19
C GLY A 66 5.01 0.44 1.31
N ILE A 67 5.97 0.51 2.23
CA ILE A 67 6.07 -0.30 3.44
C ILE A 67 6.12 0.67 4.61
N GLU A 68 4.97 0.96 5.21
CA GLU A 68 4.83 1.96 6.25
C GLU A 68 4.68 1.33 7.64
N LYS A 69 4.93 2.12 8.68
CA LYS A 69 4.37 1.80 10.00
C LYS A 69 2.85 1.88 9.87
N TYR A 70 2.16 0.92 10.48
CA TYR A 70 0.70 1.03 10.53
C TYR A 70 0.31 2.11 11.54
N GLY A 71 -0.43 3.14 11.09
CA GLY A 71 -0.83 4.29 11.92
C GLY A 71 -1.98 3.99 12.87
N LEU A 72 -2.25 2.72 13.17
CA LEU A 72 -3.38 2.26 13.98
C LEU A 72 -2.92 1.55 15.27
N GLU A 73 -1.70 1.80 15.75
CA GLU A 73 -1.13 1.14 16.92
C GLU A 73 -2.03 1.28 18.15
N ASP A 74 -2.59 2.48 18.37
CA ASP A 74 -3.48 2.75 19.50
C ASP A 74 -4.87 2.11 19.35
N ALA A 75 -5.29 1.85 18.12
CA ALA A 75 -6.60 1.28 17.81
C ALA A 75 -6.56 -0.25 17.65
N LEU A 76 -5.39 -0.80 17.34
CA LEU A 76 -5.14 -2.23 17.12
C LEU A 76 -4.31 -2.82 18.27
N THR A 77 -4.76 -2.62 19.50
CA THR A 77 -4.02 -3.01 20.73
C THR A 77 -3.72 -4.51 20.82
N GLU A 78 -4.47 -5.34 20.09
CA GLU A 78 -4.21 -6.79 19.97
C GLU A 78 -2.88 -7.13 19.28
N PHE A 79 -2.28 -6.16 18.56
CA PHE A 79 -0.97 -6.33 17.90
C PHE A 79 0.21 -5.72 18.68
N LYS A 80 -0.01 -5.17 19.89
CA LYS A 80 1.01 -4.46 20.66
C LYS A 80 2.31 -5.24 20.89
N ASP A 81 2.24 -6.57 20.92
CA ASP A 81 3.37 -7.47 21.15
C ASP A 81 3.91 -8.07 19.83
N TYR A 82 3.44 -7.58 18.69
CA TYR A 82 3.77 -8.10 17.36
C TYR A 82 4.36 -7.02 16.46
N TYR A 83 5.23 -7.42 15.55
CA TYR A 83 5.84 -6.53 14.56
C TYR A 83 5.08 -6.60 13.24
N GLY A 84 4.47 -5.48 12.84
CA GLY A 84 3.71 -5.37 11.60
C GLY A 84 4.13 -4.23 10.71
N ARG A 85 3.60 -4.26 9.49
CA ARG A 85 3.69 -3.15 8.53
C ARG A 85 2.38 -2.98 7.79
N GLU A 86 2.14 -1.76 7.35
CA GLU A 86 1.09 -1.44 6.41
C GLU A 86 1.66 -1.38 5.00
N LEU A 87 0.94 -1.96 4.04
CA LEU A 87 1.27 -1.90 2.64
C LEU A 87 0.32 -0.94 1.92
N GLY A 88 0.90 0.05 1.23
CA GLY A 88 0.20 0.89 0.28
C GLY A 88 0.75 0.66 -1.13
N TYR A 89 -0.08 0.78 -2.17
CA TYR A 89 0.41 0.61 -3.54
C TYR A 89 -0.46 1.35 -4.56
N VAL A 90 0.18 1.72 -5.64
CA VAL A 90 -0.45 2.34 -6.81
C VAL A 90 0.18 1.76 -8.08
N LEU A 91 -0.63 1.58 -9.13
CA LEU A 91 -0.17 1.11 -10.43
C LEU A 91 -0.79 1.99 -11.53
N SER A 92 0.02 2.32 -12.52
CA SER A 92 -0.46 2.96 -13.75
C SER A 92 -1.62 2.18 -14.37
N LYS A 93 -2.67 2.89 -14.82
CA LYS A 93 -3.88 2.30 -15.43
C LYS A 93 -3.56 1.38 -16.60
N ASP A 94 -2.54 1.71 -17.39
CA ASP A 94 -2.14 0.92 -18.56
C ASP A 94 -1.68 -0.50 -18.21
N TYR A 95 -1.39 -0.72 -16.93
CA TYR A 95 -0.89 -2.00 -16.42
C TYR A 95 -1.88 -2.73 -15.50
N TRP A 96 -3.09 -2.20 -15.34
CA TRP A 96 -4.14 -2.88 -14.57
C TRP A 96 -4.57 -4.19 -15.22
N GLY A 97 -5.07 -5.12 -14.42
CA GLY A 97 -5.58 -6.41 -14.89
C GLY A 97 -4.54 -7.43 -15.34
N LYS A 98 -3.24 -7.07 -15.35
CA LYS A 98 -2.13 -7.93 -15.85
C LYS A 98 -1.45 -8.77 -14.77
N GLY A 99 -1.93 -8.74 -13.53
CA GLY A 99 -1.35 -9.51 -12.42
C GLY A 99 -0.06 -8.92 -11.82
N LEU A 100 0.41 -7.77 -12.29
CA LEU A 100 1.69 -7.18 -11.88
C LEU A 100 1.68 -6.71 -10.41
N MET A 101 0.55 -6.12 -9.94
CA MET A 101 0.47 -5.70 -8.54
C MET A 101 0.47 -6.88 -7.56
N PRO A 102 -0.31 -7.96 -7.76
CA PRO A 102 -0.15 -9.17 -6.95
C PRO A 102 1.27 -9.77 -6.96
N GLU A 103 1.99 -9.72 -8.09
CA GLU A 103 3.40 -10.13 -8.16
C GLU A 103 4.27 -9.27 -7.24
N ALA A 104 4.12 -7.94 -7.31
CA ALA A 104 4.88 -6.99 -6.49
C ALA A 104 4.59 -7.17 -4.99
N VAL A 105 3.30 -7.22 -4.61
CA VAL A 105 2.87 -7.41 -3.20
C VAL A 105 3.36 -8.75 -2.64
N ASN A 106 3.31 -9.84 -3.42
CA ASN A 106 3.84 -11.12 -2.97
C ASN A 106 5.36 -11.08 -2.76
N ALA A 107 6.12 -10.41 -3.64
CA ALA A 107 7.56 -10.26 -3.46
C ALA A 107 7.91 -9.49 -2.17
N VAL A 108 7.17 -8.39 -1.89
CA VAL A 108 7.32 -7.63 -0.64
C VAL A 108 6.95 -8.50 0.57
N LYS A 109 5.82 -9.18 0.53
CA LYS A 109 5.37 -10.08 1.59
C LYS A 109 6.43 -11.15 1.91
N ASP A 110 6.96 -11.81 0.87
CA ASP A 110 7.95 -12.88 1.05
C ASP A 110 9.24 -12.35 1.68
N TYR A 111 9.67 -11.13 1.31
CA TYR A 111 10.79 -10.44 1.94
C TYR A 111 10.51 -10.08 3.41
N LEU A 112 9.35 -9.46 3.69
CA LEU A 112 9.02 -9.04 5.05
C LEU A 112 8.84 -10.21 6.01
N PHE A 113 8.23 -11.30 5.57
CA PHE A 113 8.02 -12.49 6.39
C PHE A 113 9.23 -13.42 6.43
N GLY A 114 10.01 -13.48 5.34
CA GLY A 114 11.14 -14.40 5.22
C GLY A 114 12.45 -13.85 5.76
N GLU A 115 12.79 -12.60 5.38
CA GLU A 115 14.09 -12.00 5.69
C GLU A 115 14.01 -11.07 6.93
N LEU A 116 12.92 -10.32 7.08
CA LEU A 116 12.77 -9.35 8.17
C LEU A 116 11.93 -9.87 9.35
N ASP A 117 11.41 -11.08 9.24
CA ASP A 117 10.71 -11.81 10.30
C ASP A 117 9.49 -11.06 10.90
N TYR A 118 8.77 -10.27 10.08
CA TYR A 118 7.54 -9.62 10.52
C TYR A 118 6.44 -10.63 10.86
N ASP A 119 5.58 -10.24 11.80
CA ASP A 119 4.49 -11.09 12.30
C ASP A 119 3.23 -10.96 11.44
N PHE A 120 2.93 -9.75 11.00
CA PHE A 120 1.72 -9.48 10.22
C PHE A 120 1.91 -8.32 9.24
N LEU A 121 1.03 -8.28 8.26
CA LEU A 121 0.85 -7.16 7.34
C LEU A 121 -0.61 -6.74 7.32
N ILE A 122 -0.86 -5.44 7.25
CA ILE A 122 -2.17 -4.88 6.99
C ILE A 122 -2.17 -4.11 5.69
N CYS A 123 -3.34 -3.93 5.10
CA CYS A 123 -3.55 -3.11 3.93
C CYS A 123 -5.01 -2.66 3.89
N GLY A 124 -5.28 -1.38 3.72
CA GLY A 124 -6.62 -0.84 3.56
C GLY A 124 -7.06 -0.77 2.09
N TYR A 125 -8.36 -0.84 1.85
CA TYR A 125 -8.95 -0.44 0.57
C TYR A 125 -10.28 0.26 0.79
N TYR A 126 -10.60 1.23 -0.07
CA TYR A 126 -11.93 1.86 -0.11
C TYR A 126 -12.94 0.90 -0.73
N ASP A 127 -14.17 0.83 -0.20
CA ASP A 127 -15.19 -0.13 -0.65
C ASP A 127 -15.51 -0.02 -2.14
N PHE A 128 -15.33 1.16 -2.73
CA PHE A 128 -15.47 1.34 -4.18
C PHE A 128 -14.27 0.78 -4.99
N ASN A 129 -13.12 0.49 -4.34
CA ASN A 129 -11.92 0.02 -5.02
C ASN A 129 -11.84 -1.52 -5.07
N GLU A 130 -12.72 -2.13 -5.86
CA GLU A 130 -12.76 -3.57 -6.08
C GLU A 130 -11.45 -4.14 -6.66
N GLN A 131 -10.63 -3.31 -7.31
CA GLN A 131 -9.34 -3.74 -7.85
C GLN A 131 -8.34 -3.99 -6.73
N SER A 132 -8.23 -3.06 -5.76
CA SER A 132 -7.37 -3.21 -4.59
C SER A 132 -7.81 -4.43 -3.75
N LYS A 133 -9.11 -4.59 -3.49
CA LYS A 133 -9.68 -5.76 -2.83
C LYS A 133 -9.24 -7.08 -3.49
N ARG A 134 -9.31 -7.15 -4.83
CA ARG A 134 -8.88 -8.35 -5.58
C ARG A 134 -7.39 -8.61 -5.46
N VAL A 135 -6.55 -7.57 -5.47
CA VAL A 135 -5.11 -7.71 -5.26
C VAL A 135 -4.84 -8.30 -3.88
N GLN A 136 -5.41 -7.71 -2.83
CA GLN A 136 -5.21 -8.13 -1.44
C GLN A 136 -5.68 -9.58 -1.23
N THR A 137 -6.88 -9.91 -1.73
CA THR A 137 -7.41 -11.28 -1.64
C THR A 137 -6.51 -12.30 -2.35
N LYS A 138 -5.99 -11.97 -3.55
CA LYS A 138 -5.06 -12.84 -4.30
C LYS A 138 -3.72 -13.04 -3.56
N CYS A 139 -3.29 -12.05 -2.77
CA CYS A 139 -2.07 -12.13 -1.97
C CYS A 139 -2.28 -12.83 -0.61
N GLY A 140 -3.51 -13.27 -0.32
CA GLY A 140 -3.84 -14.03 0.89
C GLY A 140 -4.34 -13.22 2.06
N PHE A 141 -4.47 -11.89 1.92
CA PHE A 141 -5.08 -11.06 2.95
C PHE A 141 -6.55 -11.44 3.17
N LYS A 142 -7.00 -11.30 4.40
CA LYS A 142 -8.38 -11.58 4.83
C LYS A 142 -9.02 -10.31 5.38
N PRO A 143 -10.33 -10.08 5.17
CA PRO A 143 -11.05 -8.98 5.80
C PRO A 143 -10.87 -9.05 7.33
N TYR A 144 -10.56 -7.91 7.93
CA TYR A 144 -10.28 -7.84 9.36
C TYR A 144 -11.22 -6.88 10.08
N ARG A 145 -11.27 -5.61 9.68
CA ARG A 145 -12.17 -4.60 10.27
C ARG A 145 -12.70 -3.65 9.21
N SER A 146 -13.86 -3.05 9.47
CA SER A 146 -14.34 -1.91 8.72
C SER A 146 -13.54 -0.66 9.10
N LEU A 147 -13.32 0.23 8.13
CA LEU A 147 -12.63 1.50 8.31
C LEU A 147 -13.52 2.65 7.81
N VAL A 148 -13.37 3.81 8.46
CA VAL A 148 -13.71 5.09 7.85
C VAL A 148 -12.39 5.83 7.66
N MET A 149 -12.01 6.09 6.43
CA MET A 149 -10.74 6.71 6.07
C MET A 149 -10.98 8.12 5.57
N THR A 150 -10.20 9.08 6.07
CA THR A 150 -10.17 10.44 5.51
C THR A 150 -9.11 10.48 4.42
N THR A 151 -9.52 10.88 3.20
CA THR A 151 -8.60 11.02 2.07
C THR A 151 -7.84 12.35 2.15
N GLN A 152 -6.76 12.49 1.39
CA GLN A 152 -6.07 13.78 1.23
C GLN A 152 -6.95 14.85 0.56
N MET A 153 -8.06 14.46 -0.05
CA MET A 153 -9.08 15.36 -0.63
C MET A 153 -10.16 15.74 0.41
N GLU A 154 -9.93 15.43 1.70
CA GLU A 154 -10.85 15.72 2.82
C GLU A 154 -12.20 15.02 2.72
N THR A 155 -12.34 13.97 1.90
CA THR A 155 -13.54 13.14 1.87
C THR A 155 -13.42 12.00 2.88
N LYS A 156 -14.57 11.56 3.43
CA LYS A 156 -14.66 10.38 4.31
C LYS A 156 -15.21 9.21 3.52
N GLU A 157 -14.40 8.16 3.40
CA GLU A 157 -14.74 6.99 2.60
C GLU A 157 -14.82 5.74 3.49
N GLN A 158 -15.82 4.91 3.21
CA GLN A 158 -15.90 3.58 3.81
C GLN A 158 -14.86 2.67 3.19
N GLY A 159 -14.29 1.79 4.00
CA GLY A 159 -13.31 0.83 3.53
C GLY A 159 -13.16 -0.36 4.46
N THR A 160 -12.28 -1.24 4.04
CA THR A 160 -11.97 -2.47 4.79
C THR A 160 -10.47 -2.56 5.03
N LEU A 161 -10.11 -2.75 6.29
CA LEU A 161 -8.77 -3.17 6.69
C LEU A 161 -8.64 -4.67 6.47
N MET A 162 -7.62 -5.07 5.73
CA MET A 162 -7.27 -6.45 5.48
C MET A 162 -6.04 -6.83 6.27
N LEU A 163 -5.98 -8.06 6.74
CA LEU A 163 -4.91 -8.61 7.55
C LEU A 163 -4.31 -9.85 6.89
N LEU A 164 -3.00 -9.96 6.96
CA LEU A 164 -2.25 -11.17 6.61
C LEU A 164 -1.28 -11.50 7.75
N LEU A 165 -1.47 -12.65 8.39
CA LEU A 165 -0.56 -13.17 9.41
C LEU A 165 0.55 -14.00 8.79
N ASN A 166 1.74 -13.95 9.36
CA ASN A 166 2.84 -14.81 8.99
C ASN A 166 2.52 -16.25 9.43
N SER A 167 2.24 -17.13 8.46
CA SER A 167 1.84 -18.52 8.71
C SER A 167 2.94 -19.38 9.38
N LYS A 168 4.18 -18.91 9.40
CA LYS A 168 5.30 -19.57 10.09
C LYS A 168 5.32 -19.30 11.59
N LYS A 169 4.51 -18.34 12.06
CA LYS A 169 4.46 -17.90 13.46
C LYS A 169 3.16 -18.28 14.14
N ASN A 170 3.23 -18.55 15.43
CA ASN A 170 2.07 -18.87 16.25
C ASN A 170 1.50 -17.57 16.85
N ILE A 171 0.79 -16.79 16.05
CA ILE A 171 0.20 -15.53 16.45
C ILE A 171 -1.18 -15.78 17.05
N LYS A 172 -1.36 -15.35 18.30
CA LYS A 172 -2.63 -15.48 19.03
C LYS A 172 -3.18 -14.07 19.29
N LEU A 173 -4.13 -13.67 18.48
CA LEU A 173 -4.83 -12.41 18.68
C LEU A 173 -5.98 -12.60 19.68
N VAL A 174 -6.01 -11.73 20.68
CA VAL A 174 -7.15 -11.62 21.61
C VAL A 174 -7.95 -10.40 21.19
N PHE A 175 -9.04 -10.63 20.49
CA PHE A 175 -9.91 -9.58 19.98
C PHE A 175 -10.64 -8.89 21.13
N SER A 176 -10.43 -7.61 21.31
CA SER A 176 -11.09 -6.81 22.34
C SER A 176 -12.43 -6.22 21.90
N HIS A 177 -12.63 -5.90 20.62
CA HIS A 177 -13.90 -5.38 20.07
C HIS A 177 -14.01 -5.49 18.54
N PRO A 178 -15.24 -5.66 17.99
CA PRO A 178 -15.49 -5.72 16.53
C PRO A 178 -15.96 -4.38 15.95
N GLU A 179 -15.42 -3.24 16.39
CA GLU A 179 -15.93 -1.93 15.97
C GLU A 179 -15.23 -1.39 14.72
N THR A 180 -15.93 -0.46 14.04
CA THR A 180 -15.37 0.27 12.91
C THR A 180 -14.24 1.19 13.37
N LEU A 181 -13.10 1.13 12.73
CA LEU A 181 -11.97 2.02 13.00
C LEU A 181 -12.10 3.32 12.20
N ILE A 182 -11.68 4.43 12.80
CA ILE A 182 -11.52 5.71 12.10
C ILE A 182 -10.02 5.90 11.85
N TYR A 183 -9.65 6.08 10.61
CA TYR A 183 -8.28 6.30 10.17
C TYR A 183 -8.17 7.68 9.52
N GLU A 184 -7.37 8.54 10.11
CA GLU A 184 -7.05 9.87 9.58
C GLU A 184 -5.61 9.84 9.04
N ASN A 185 -5.46 10.09 7.73
CA ASN A 185 -4.16 10.17 7.04
C ASN A 185 -3.49 11.53 7.28
#